data_29a11343384e1472e528027035de45c1
#
_entry.id   29a11343384e1472e528027035de45c1
#
_cell.length_a   1.000
_cell.length_b   1.000
_cell.length_c   1.000
_cell.angle_alpha   90.00
_cell.angle_beta   90.00
_cell.angle_gamma   90.00
#
_symmetry.space_group_name_H-M   'P 1'
#
loop_
_entity.id
_entity.type
_entity.pdbx_description
1 polymer ?
#
loop_
_entity_poly.entity_id
_entity_poly.type
_entity_poly.pdbx_seq_one_letter_code
_entity_poly.pdbx_strand_id
1 'polypeptide(L)'
;MMLAADKQVDFAISLAGMIVSGAEPLVEQNRIALTDTGLPEETVNEYCRLLASAFDACKDGKPLPSADNSDLPEALKRNYQAVMAQLQTPYLSRFIAVDVRPLLPQITCPVLALNGTKDIQVNYETNLEALRNGLSGNTADVIQEVEGVNHIFQHCTTGAVAEYKEIEETISPEVLSAIITWISNLK
;
A
#
# COMPACT_ATOMS: atom_id res chain seq x y z
N MET A 1 2.00 -5.34 -11.99
CA MET A 1 2.07 -4.15 -12.88
C MET A 1 3.39 -4.08 -13.68
N MET A 2 4.58 -4.20 -13.07
CA MET A 2 5.87 -4.09 -13.80
C MET A 2 5.98 -5.10 -14.95
N LEU A 3 5.70 -6.39 -14.70
CA LEU A 3 5.72 -7.42 -15.76
C LEU A 3 4.69 -7.17 -16.87
N ALA A 4 3.55 -6.58 -16.52
CA ALA A 4 2.52 -6.20 -17.49
C ALA A 4 2.99 -5.03 -18.38
N ALA A 5 3.65 -4.02 -17.80
CA ALA A 5 4.24 -2.93 -18.57
C ALA A 5 5.35 -3.42 -19.51
N ASP A 6 6.13 -4.42 -19.07
CA ASP A 6 7.17 -5.08 -19.89
C ASP A 6 6.61 -6.09 -20.90
N LYS A 7 5.27 -6.24 -21.00
CA LYS A 7 4.58 -7.17 -21.92
C LYS A 7 4.99 -8.64 -21.72
N GLN A 8 5.28 -9.04 -20.49
CA GLN A 8 5.71 -10.40 -20.14
C GLN A 8 4.54 -11.29 -19.67
N VAL A 9 3.32 -10.74 -19.61
CA VAL A 9 2.11 -11.45 -19.17
C VAL A 9 0.94 -11.09 -20.07
N ASP A 10 0.01 -12.05 -20.21
CA ASP A 10 -1.19 -11.89 -21.05
C ASP A 10 -2.30 -11.12 -20.33
N PHE A 11 -2.29 -11.09 -19.00
CA PHE A 11 -3.18 -10.31 -18.15
C PHE A 11 -2.53 -10.07 -16.78
N ALA A 12 -3.10 -9.15 -15.99
CA ALA A 12 -2.67 -8.91 -14.62
C ALA A 12 -3.85 -8.84 -13.64
N ILE A 13 -3.67 -9.43 -12.45
CA ILE A 13 -4.63 -9.29 -11.35
C ILE A 13 -3.91 -8.60 -10.20
N SER A 14 -4.44 -7.46 -9.78
CA SER A 14 -3.96 -6.69 -8.63
C SER A 14 -4.93 -6.87 -7.47
N LEU A 15 -4.49 -7.53 -6.42
CA LEU A 15 -5.24 -7.73 -5.18
C LEU A 15 -4.65 -6.83 -4.11
N ALA A 16 -5.35 -5.76 -3.77
CA ALA A 16 -4.89 -4.73 -2.83
C ALA A 16 -3.46 -4.24 -3.15
N GLY A 17 -3.15 -4.15 -4.45
CA GLY A 17 -1.81 -3.81 -4.91
C GLY A 17 -1.50 -2.33 -4.73
N MET A 18 -0.29 -2.04 -4.24
CA MET A 18 0.20 -0.69 -4.10
C MET A 18 0.60 -0.12 -5.47
N ILE A 19 -0.08 0.92 -5.88
CA ILE A 19 0.13 1.62 -7.17
C ILE A 19 0.90 2.91 -6.97
N VAL A 20 0.61 3.62 -5.90
CA VAL A 20 1.37 4.82 -5.48
C VAL A 20 2.64 4.41 -4.71
N SER A 21 3.54 5.35 -4.50
CA SER A 21 4.77 5.10 -3.73
C SER A 21 4.46 4.50 -2.35
N GLY A 22 5.22 3.49 -1.94
CA GLY A 22 5.10 2.85 -0.63
C GLY A 22 5.41 3.75 0.58
N ALA A 23 5.97 4.92 0.36
CA ALA A 23 6.31 5.87 1.42
C ALA A 23 5.05 6.40 2.15
N GLU A 24 4.06 6.89 1.41
CA GLU A 24 2.85 7.50 1.97
C GLU A 24 2.03 6.52 2.82
N PRO A 25 1.68 5.32 2.31
CA PRO A 25 0.99 4.31 3.11
C PRO A 25 1.74 3.92 4.38
N LEU A 26 3.07 3.79 4.34
CA LEU A 26 3.84 3.45 5.54
C LEU A 26 3.84 4.57 6.58
N VAL A 27 3.87 5.84 6.17
CA VAL A 27 3.73 6.97 7.10
C VAL A 27 2.34 6.93 7.74
N GLU A 28 1.30 6.69 6.95
CA GLU A 28 -0.08 6.67 7.45
C GLU A 28 -0.34 5.48 8.38
N GLN A 29 0.17 4.29 8.07
CA GLN A 29 0.12 3.14 8.97
C GLN A 29 0.78 3.44 10.32
N ASN A 30 1.94 4.10 10.33
CA ASN A 30 2.59 4.53 11.58
C ASN A 30 1.74 5.57 12.31
N ARG A 31 1.11 6.52 11.61
CA ARG A 31 0.20 7.51 12.20
C ARG A 31 -0.93 6.82 12.94
N ILE A 32 -1.64 5.93 12.28
CA ILE A 32 -2.77 5.18 12.85
C ILE A 32 -2.28 4.41 14.09
N ALA A 33 -1.23 3.62 13.94
CA ALA A 33 -0.71 2.79 15.04
C ALA A 33 -0.28 3.62 16.26
N LEU A 34 0.35 4.77 16.05
CA LEU A 34 0.79 5.66 17.14
C LEU A 34 -0.40 6.38 17.79
N THR A 35 -1.40 6.80 17.00
CA THR A 35 -2.62 7.41 17.50
C THR A 35 -3.38 6.45 18.41
N ASP A 36 -3.47 5.17 18.02
CA ASP A 36 -4.14 4.13 18.80
C ASP A 36 -3.46 3.85 20.16
N THR A 37 -2.17 4.23 20.31
CA THR A 37 -1.48 4.15 21.62
C THR A 37 -1.85 5.26 22.59
N GLY A 38 -2.62 6.28 22.15
CA GLY A 38 -2.99 7.45 22.94
C GLY A 38 -1.88 8.48 23.12
N LEU A 39 -0.86 8.47 22.27
CA LEU A 39 0.19 9.49 22.25
C LEU A 39 -0.39 10.87 21.86
N PRO A 40 0.17 11.97 22.36
CA PRO A 40 -0.21 13.31 21.94
C PRO A 40 -0.08 13.50 20.43
N GLU A 41 -1.05 14.15 19.81
CA GLU A 41 -1.10 14.37 18.35
C GLU A 41 0.18 15.04 17.83
N GLU A 42 0.73 16.00 18.58
CA GLU A 42 1.97 16.69 18.24
C GLU A 42 3.16 15.72 18.14
N THR A 43 3.25 14.75 19.06
CA THR A 43 4.28 13.70 19.05
C THR A 43 4.12 12.77 17.84
N VAL A 44 2.88 12.39 17.52
CA VAL A 44 2.57 11.56 16.33
C VAL A 44 2.95 12.30 15.05
N ASN A 45 2.58 13.58 14.96
CA ASN A 45 2.89 14.43 13.81
C ASN A 45 4.40 14.58 13.60
N GLU A 46 5.15 14.83 14.67
CA GLU A 46 6.61 14.96 14.61
C GLU A 46 7.28 13.66 14.14
N TYR A 47 6.86 12.49 14.69
CA TYR A 47 7.37 11.20 14.25
C TYR A 47 7.08 10.94 12.76
N CYS A 48 5.85 11.16 12.32
CA CYS A 48 5.44 10.97 10.93
C CYS A 48 6.18 11.91 9.97
N ARG A 49 6.41 13.16 10.38
CA ARG A 49 7.19 14.14 9.62
C ARG A 49 8.64 13.69 9.43
N LEU A 50 9.28 13.20 10.49
CA LEU A 50 10.65 12.66 10.42
C LEU A 50 10.70 11.42 9.52
N LEU A 51 9.73 10.52 9.63
CA LEU A 51 9.63 9.32 8.83
C LEU A 51 9.46 9.64 7.33
N ALA A 52 8.57 10.56 6.99
CA ALA A 52 8.37 11.02 5.61
C ALA A 52 9.67 11.62 5.03
N SER A 53 10.34 12.47 5.81
CA SER A 53 11.63 13.05 5.43
C SER A 53 12.72 11.99 5.19
N ALA A 54 12.74 10.93 6.00
CA ALA A 54 13.67 9.82 5.81
C ALA A 54 13.38 9.03 4.53
N PHE A 55 12.09 8.78 4.23
CA PHE A 55 11.70 8.11 3.00
C PHE A 55 12.07 8.92 1.75
N ASP A 56 11.86 10.23 1.78
CA ASP A 56 12.26 11.11 0.68
C ASP A 56 13.79 11.16 0.53
N ALA A 57 14.54 11.26 1.62
CA ALA A 57 15.98 11.18 1.59
C ALA A 57 16.47 9.84 1.01
N CYS A 58 15.82 8.73 1.37
CA CYS A 58 16.13 7.41 0.83
C CYS A 58 15.91 7.33 -0.69
N LYS A 59 14.78 7.85 -1.19
CA LYS A 59 14.47 7.92 -2.64
C LYS A 59 15.52 8.73 -3.40
N ASP A 60 15.96 9.84 -2.81
CA ASP A 60 16.93 10.77 -3.41
C ASP A 60 18.38 10.31 -3.23
N GLY A 61 18.65 9.21 -2.54
CA GLY A 61 20.01 8.76 -2.22
C GLY A 61 20.76 9.73 -1.29
N LYS A 62 20.04 10.53 -0.50
CA LYS A 62 20.58 11.46 0.47
C LYS A 62 20.82 10.81 1.83
N PRO A 63 21.68 11.39 2.70
CA PRO A 63 21.82 10.94 4.07
C PRO A 63 20.49 10.95 4.82
N LEU A 64 20.19 9.86 5.55
CA LEU A 64 18.96 9.77 6.33
C LEU A 64 19.00 10.74 7.51
N PRO A 65 17.91 11.47 7.81
CA PRO A 65 17.83 12.37 8.93
C PRO A 65 17.88 11.59 10.26
N SER A 66 18.50 12.21 11.30
CA SER A 66 18.49 11.68 12.65
C SER A 66 17.34 12.25 13.48
N ALA A 67 16.80 11.43 14.39
CA ALA A 67 15.84 11.86 15.40
C ALA A 67 16.49 12.32 16.72
N ASP A 68 17.83 12.31 16.84
CA ASP A 68 18.52 12.57 18.11
C ASP A 68 18.20 13.96 18.69
N ASN A 69 18.05 14.95 17.83
CA ASN A 69 17.74 16.34 18.23
C ASN A 69 16.22 16.65 18.22
N SER A 70 15.36 15.64 18.09
CA SER A 70 13.90 15.84 18.17
C SER A 70 13.40 15.75 19.61
N ASP A 71 12.20 16.29 19.86
CA ASP A 71 11.53 16.18 21.15
C ASP A 71 10.78 14.86 21.35
N LEU A 72 11.03 13.87 20.49
CA LEU A 72 10.39 12.56 20.58
C LEU A 72 10.80 11.80 21.85
N PRO A 73 9.88 11.06 22.47
CA PRO A 73 10.21 10.11 23.53
C PRO A 73 11.28 9.10 23.10
N GLU A 74 12.14 8.69 24.02
CA GLU A 74 13.24 7.78 23.73
C GLU A 74 12.82 6.44 23.10
N ALA A 75 11.61 5.95 23.44
CA ALA A 75 11.05 4.76 22.79
C ALA A 75 10.79 4.98 21.30
N LEU A 76 10.29 6.15 20.91
CA LEU A 76 10.05 6.49 19.50
C LEU A 76 11.37 6.77 18.75
N LYS A 77 12.37 7.37 19.41
CA LYS A 77 13.70 7.52 18.80
C LYS A 77 14.32 6.17 18.47
N ARG A 78 14.23 5.19 19.40
CA ARG A 78 14.70 3.82 19.14
C ARG A 78 13.93 3.14 18.01
N ASN A 79 12.60 3.31 17.97
CA ASN A 79 11.79 2.78 16.87
C ASN A 79 12.22 3.41 15.54
N TYR A 80 12.36 4.72 15.49
CA TYR A 80 12.85 5.44 14.31
C TYR A 80 14.20 4.92 13.83
N GLN A 81 15.16 4.74 14.73
CA GLN A 81 16.48 4.19 14.41
C GLN A 81 16.40 2.77 13.82
N ALA A 82 15.48 1.93 14.33
CA ALA A 82 15.24 0.61 13.77
C ALA A 82 14.71 0.69 12.33
N VAL A 83 13.78 1.62 12.05
CA VAL A 83 13.29 1.86 10.68
C VAL A 83 14.42 2.38 9.79
N MET A 84 15.26 3.29 10.27
CA MET A 84 16.44 3.77 9.51
C MET A 84 17.41 2.64 9.14
N ALA A 85 17.63 1.70 10.05
CA ALA A 85 18.46 0.52 9.75
C ALA A 85 17.81 -0.36 8.66
N GLN A 86 16.49 -0.52 8.69
CA GLN A 86 15.77 -1.25 7.63
C GLN A 86 15.80 -0.53 6.28
N LEU A 87 15.71 0.82 6.26
CA LEU A 87 15.82 1.62 5.04
C LEU A 87 17.17 1.45 4.33
N GLN A 88 18.20 1.07 5.04
CA GLN A 88 19.52 0.76 4.45
C GLN A 88 19.56 -0.63 3.79
N THR A 89 18.52 -1.45 3.97
CA THR A 89 18.43 -2.75 3.29
C THR A 89 17.93 -2.58 1.84
N PRO A 90 18.39 -3.41 0.88
CA PRO A 90 17.92 -3.34 -0.50
C PRO A 90 16.42 -3.53 -0.67
N TYR A 91 15.78 -4.28 0.24
CA TYR A 91 14.34 -4.54 0.16
C TYR A 91 13.53 -3.27 0.44
N LEU A 92 13.70 -2.67 1.63
CA LEU A 92 12.85 -1.53 2.02
C LEU A 92 13.19 -0.27 1.21
N SER A 93 14.47 -0.04 0.88
CA SER A 93 14.86 1.09 0.03
C SER A 93 14.21 1.03 -1.36
N ARG A 94 14.18 -0.16 -1.97
CA ARG A 94 13.50 -0.34 -3.26
C ARG A 94 11.99 -0.23 -3.14
N PHE A 95 11.41 -0.81 -2.10
CA PHE A 95 9.97 -0.74 -1.86
C PHE A 95 9.49 0.72 -1.74
N ILE A 96 10.22 1.55 -0.99
CA ILE A 96 9.94 3.00 -0.86
C ILE A 96 10.12 3.74 -2.19
N ALA A 97 11.11 3.35 -3.00
CA ALA A 97 11.42 4.04 -4.25
C ALA A 97 10.49 3.65 -5.41
N VAL A 98 9.80 2.51 -5.32
CA VAL A 98 8.93 2.06 -6.41
C VAL A 98 7.66 2.91 -6.46
N ASP A 99 7.43 3.50 -7.63
CA ASP A 99 6.18 4.13 -8.04
C ASP A 99 5.76 3.50 -9.37
N VAL A 100 4.61 2.86 -9.40
CA VAL A 100 4.14 2.13 -10.60
C VAL A 100 3.39 3.04 -11.56
N ARG A 101 2.95 4.21 -11.12
CA ARG A 101 2.15 5.15 -11.94
C ARG A 101 2.76 5.48 -13.30
N PRO A 102 4.08 5.77 -13.40
CA PRO A 102 4.70 6.03 -14.70
C PRO A 102 4.67 4.86 -15.68
N LEU A 103 4.44 3.64 -15.19
CA LEU A 103 4.39 2.42 -16.00
C LEU A 103 2.97 2.09 -16.50
N LEU A 104 1.93 2.63 -15.86
CA LEU A 104 0.53 2.29 -16.17
C LEU A 104 0.16 2.54 -17.65
N PRO A 105 0.57 3.63 -18.31
CA PRO A 105 0.25 3.85 -19.72
C PRO A 105 0.87 2.82 -20.67
N GLN A 106 1.87 2.05 -20.22
CA GLN A 106 2.54 1.02 -21.01
C GLN A 106 1.84 -0.33 -20.92
N ILE A 107 0.91 -0.50 -19.94
CA ILE A 107 0.14 -1.73 -19.75
C ILE A 107 -0.97 -1.78 -20.78
N THR A 108 -0.88 -2.74 -21.69
CA THR A 108 -1.87 -2.95 -22.75
C THR A 108 -2.66 -4.24 -22.60
N CYS A 109 -2.21 -5.16 -21.74
CA CYS A 109 -2.95 -6.37 -21.41
C CYS A 109 -4.12 -6.06 -20.45
N PRO A 110 -5.17 -6.92 -20.41
CA PRO A 110 -6.27 -6.80 -19.47
C PRO A 110 -5.79 -6.74 -18.02
N VAL A 111 -6.43 -5.90 -17.20
CA VAL A 111 -6.15 -5.74 -15.77
C VAL A 111 -7.42 -5.91 -14.95
N LEU A 112 -7.40 -6.82 -13.99
CA LEU A 112 -8.35 -6.85 -12.88
C LEU A 112 -7.68 -6.23 -11.65
N ALA A 113 -8.27 -5.20 -11.06
CA ALA A 113 -7.79 -4.61 -9.81
C ALA A 113 -8.92 -4.59 -8.78
N LEU A 114 -8.68 -5.24 -7.65
CA LEU A 114 -9.62 -5.30 -6.52
C LEU A 114 -8.94 -4.76 -5.26
N ASN A 115 -9.69 -3.96 -4.47
CA ASN A 115 -9.24 -3.46 -3.17
C ASN A 115 -10.41 -3.38 -2.21
N GLY A 116 -10.19 -3.68 -0.94
CA GLY A 116 -11.21 -3.63 0.10
C GLY A 116 -11.48 -2.21 0.57
N THR A 117 -12.75 -1.86 0.81
CA THR A 117 -13.10 -0.52 1.34
C THR A 117 -12.67 -0.32 2.79
N LYS A 118 -12.35 -1.41 3.51
CA LYS A 118 -11.80 -1.40 4.87
C LYS A 118 -10.31 -1.75 4.91
N ASP A 119 -9.62 -1.64 3.79
CA ASP A 119 -8.18 -1.82 3.74
C ASP A 119 -7.47 -0.59 4.32
N ILE A 120 -6.92 -0.73 5.54
CA ILE A 120 -6.14 0.32 6.20
C ILE A 120 -4.64 0.25 5.86
N GLN A 121 -4.20 -0.75 5.11
CA GLN A 121 -2.80 -0.89 4.70
C GLN A 121 -2.52 -0.27 3.34
N VAL A 122 -3.45 -0.44 2.41
CA VAL A 122 -3.39 0.13 1.05
C VAL A 122 -4.70 0.86 0.79
N ASN A 123 -4.68 2.18 0.85
CA ASN A 123 -5.86 3.00 0.64
C ASN A 123 -6.47 2.72 -0.75
N TYR A 124 -7.69 2.19 -0.77
CA TYR A 124 -8.35 1.75 -2.00
C TYR A 124 -8.67 2.92 -2.93
N GLU A 125 -9.12 4.07 -2.40
CA GLU A 125 -9.49 5.24 -3.21
C GLU A 125 -8.29 5.70 -4.03
N THR A 126 -7.17 6.00 -3.35
CA THR A 126 -5.95 6.51 -4.00
C THR A 126 -5.37 5.52 -5.02
N ASN A 127 -5.33 4.22 -4.68
CA ASN A 127 -4.70 3.23 -5.56
C ASN A 127 -5.59 2.85 -6.75
N LEU A 128 -6.91 2.68 -6.56
CA LEU A 128 -7.82 2.40 -7.66
C LEU A 128 -8.01 3.62 -8.57
N GLU A 129 -8.00 4.83 -8.02
CA GLU A 129 -8.04 6.06 -8.83
C GLU A 129 -6.77 6.19 -9.69
N ALA A 130 -5.61 5.91 -9.14
CA ALA A 130 -4.36 5.92 -9.89
C ALA A 130 -4.41 4.94 -11.08
N LEU A 131 -4.98 3.74 -10.89
CA LEU A 131 -5.20 2.78 -11.98
C LEU A 131 -6.19 3.29 -13.03
N ARG A 132 -7.36 3.82 -12.60
CA ARG A 132 -8.37 4.37 -13.52
C ARG A 132 -7.81 5.48 -14.41
N ASN A 133 -6.96 6.32 -13.83
CA ASN A 133 -6.37 7.48 -14.53
C ASN A 133 -5.13 7.10 -15.36
N GLY A 134 -4.44 6.02 -15.01
CA GLY A 134 -3.14 5.70 -15.58
C GLY A 134 -3.13 4.58 -16.63
N LEU A 135 -4.06 3.62 -16.56
CA LEU A 135 -4.11 2.51 -17.52
C LEU A 135 -4.49 2.99 -18.93
N SER A 136 -4.02 2.27 -19.93
CA SER A 136 -4.24 2.60 -21.35
C SER A 136 -5.70 2.42 -21.82
N GLY A 137 -6.58 1.85 -20.98
CA GLY A 137 -8.00 1.67 -21.26
C GLY A 137 -8.31 0.44 -22.11
N ASN A 138 -7.78 -0.72 -21.74
CA ASN A 138 -8.21 -1.99 -22.33
C ASN A 138 -9.69 -2.24 -21.98
N THR A 139 -10.48 -2.70 -22.95
CA THR A 139 -11.92 -2.92 -22.77
C THR A 139 -12.28 -4.02 -21.76
N ALA A 140 -11.33 -4.87 -21.42
CA ALA A 140 -11.47 -5.92 -20.41
C ALA A 140 -10.92 -5.48 -19.02
N ASP A 141 -10.45 -4.24 -18.86
CA ASP A 141 -10.05 -3.73 -17.56
C ASP A 141 -11.23 -3.64 -16.60
N VAL A 142 -11.04 -4.16 -15.39
CA VAL A 142 -11.99 -4.05 -14.29
C VAL A 142 -11.25 -3.50 -13.06
N ILE A 143 -11.68 -2.35 -12.57
CA ILE A 143 -11.10 -1.67 -11.40
C ILE A 143 -12.22 -1.44 -10.40
N GLN A 144 -12.24 -2.23 -9.33
CA GLN A 144 -13.39 -2.34 -8.43
C GLN A 144 -12.94 -2.33 -6.97
N GLU A 145 -13.63 -1.53 -6.15
CA GLU A 145 -13.64 -1.69 -4.69
C GLU A 145 -14.54 -2.85 -4.29
N VAL A 146 -14.19 -3.53 -3.21
CA VAL A 146 -14.98 -4.59 -2.59
C VAL A 146 -15.41 -4.12 -1.21
N GLU A 147 -16.72 -3.96 -1.05
CA GLU A 147 -17.31 -3.36 0.14
C GLU A 147 -17.09 -4.23 1.40
N GLY A 148 -16.69 -3.60 2.50
CA GLY A 148 -16.65 -4.23 3.83
C GLY A 148 -15.49 -5.20 4.07
N VAL A 149 -14.55 -5.36 3.11
CA VAL A 149 -13.41 -6.28 3.28
C VAL A 149 -12.11 -5.54 3.58
N ASN A 150 -11.21 -6.22 4.33
CA ASN A 150 -9.89 -5.74 4.72
C ASN A 150 -8.82 -5.97 3.62
N HIS A 151 -7.56 -5.73 3.95
CA HIS A 151 -6.41 -5.90 3.04
C HIS A 151 -6.25 -7.33 2.49
N ILE A 152 -6.61 -8.34 3.24
CA ILE A 152 -6.56 -9.75 2.82
C ILE A 152 -7.91 -10.28 2.34
N PHE A 153 -8.84 -9.35 2.04
CA PHE A 153 -10.17 -9.64 1.49
C PHE A 153 -11.07 -10.47 2.39
N GLN A 154 -11.00 -10.29 3.71
CA GLN A 154 -11.95 -10.84 4.68
C GLN A 154 -12.99 -9.78 5.04
N HIS A 155 -14.26 -10.14 5.17
CA HIS A 155 -15.26 -9.27 5.79
C HIS A 155 -14.86 -8.94 7.22
N CYS A 156 -14.86 -7.68 7.58
CA CYS A 156 -14.33 -7.20 8.85
C CYS A 156 -15.15 -6.03 9.40
N THR A 157 -14.92 -5.69 10.68
CA THR A 157 -15.54 -4.54 11.33
C THR A 157 -14.71 -3.27 11.15
N THR A 158 -13.42 -3.34 11.45
CA THR A 158 -12.52 -2.16 11.47
C THR A 158 -11.45 -2.18 10.37
N GLY A 159 -11.10 -3.37 9.84
CA GLY A 159 -9.97 -3.58 8.93
C GLY A 159 -8.62 -3.68 9.62
N ALA A 160 -8.59 -3.58 10.96
CA ALA A 160 -7.35 -3.68 11.72
C ALA A 160 -6.73 -5.08 11.62
N VAL A 161 -5.40 -5.14 11.52
CA VAL A 161 -4.64 -6.40 11.45
C VAL A 161 -4.92 -7.32 12.64
N ALA A 162 -5.27 -6.75 13.80
CA ALA A 162 -5.63 -7.50 14.99
C ALA A 162 -6.89 -8.37 14.80
N GLU A 163 -7.80 -8.00 13.89
CA GLU A 163 -9.01 -8.79 13.59
C GLU A 163 -8.72 -10.05 12.77
N TYR A 164 -7.63 -10.08 11.99
CA TYR A 164 -7.38 -11.14 10.99
C TYR A 164 -7.45 -12.55 11.56
N LYS A 165 -6.90 -12.75 12.74
CA LYS A 165 -6.87 -14.06 13.42
C LYS A 165 -8.23 -14.49 14.03
N GLU A 166 -9.16 -13.55 14.19
CA GLU A 166 -10.49 -13.80 14.76
C GLU A 166 -11.53 -14.09 13.64
N ILE A 167 -11.15 -13.85 12.38
CA ILE A 167 -12.03 -14.04 11.22
C ILE A 167 -11.75 -15.42 10.61
N GLU A 168 -12.78 -16.29 10.57
CA GLU A 168 -12.67 -17.63 9.97
C GLU A 168 -12.56 -17.58 8.43
N GLU A 169 -13.11 -16.53 7.80
CA GLU A 169 -13.07 -16.36 6.37
C GLU A 169 -11.62 -16.15 5.91
N THR A 170 -11.16 -16.93 4.93
CA THR A 170 -9.83 -16.76 4.34
C THR A 170 -9.80 -15.65 3.28
N ILE A 171 -10.82 -15.65 2.40
CA ILE A 171 -11.05 -14.65 1.35
C ILE A 171 -12.54 -14.65 1.01
N SER A 172 -13.10 -13.48 0.82
CA SER A 172 -14.53 -13.36 0.59
C SER A 172 -14.97 -14.06 -0.72
N PRO A 173 -16.14 -14.74 -0.71
CA PRO A 173 -16.65 -15.45 -1.89
C PRO A 173 -16.85 -14.55 -3.10
N GLU A 174 -17.24 -13.29 -2.91
CA GLU A 174 -17.44 -12.33 -3.99
C GLU A 174 -16.12 -11.96 -4.68
N VAL A 175 -15.00 -11.86 -3.96
CA VAL A 175 -13.68 -11.63 -4.55
C VAL A 175 -13.27 -12.84 -5.41
N LEU A 176 -13.46 -14.06 -4.90
CA LEU A 176 -13.20 -15.27 -5.68
C LEU A 176 -14.08 -15.34 -6.92
N SER A 177 -15.38 -15.02 -6.80
CA SER A 177 -16.31 -15.00 -7.91
C SER A 177 -15.94 -13.94 -8.95
N ALA A 178 -15.52 -12.75 -8.52
CA ALA A 178 -15.08 -11.69 -9.42
C ALA A 178 -13.85 -12.13 -10.24
N ILE A 179 -12.85 -12.74 -9.58
CA ILE A 179 -11.65 -13.25 -10.26
C ILE A 179 -12.01 -14.34 -11.27
N ILE A 180 -12.78 -15.36 -10.87
CA ILE A 180 -13.16 -16.48 -11.73
C ILE A 180 -13.96 -15.99 -12.93
N THR A 181 -14.95 -15.12 -12.69
CA THR A 181 -15.81 -14.55 -13.74
C THR A 181 -14.98 -13.76 -14.74
N TRP A 182 -14.09 -12.89 -14.23
CA TRP A 182 -13.26 -12.05 -15.08
C TRP A 182 -12.31 -12.89 -15.96
N ILE A 183 -11.58 -13.86 -15.36
CA ILE A 183 -10.70 -14.77 -16.12
C ILE A 183 -11.48 -15.56 -17.18
N SER A 184 -12.68 -16.04 -16.84
CA SER A 184 -13.50 -16.83 -17.77
C SER A 184 -14.00 -16.03 -18.97
N ASN A 185 -14.04 -14.70 -18.85
CA ASN A 185 -14.46 -13.78 -19.92
C ASN A 185 -13.27 -13.25 -20.75
N LEU A 186 -12.03 -13.51 -20.35
CA LEU A 186 -10.87 -13.20 -21.20
C LEU A 186 -10.87 -14.10 -22.44
N LYS A 187 -10.78 -13.49 -23.59
CA LYS A 187 -10.77 -14.16 -24.90
C LYS A 187 -9.36 -14.18 -25.49
#